data_c89d1fda316ecc7ca2076d71ea91275f
#
_entry.id   c89d1fda316ecc7ca2076d71ea91275f
#
_cell.length_a   1.000
_cell.length_b   1.000
_cell.length_c   1.000
_cell.angle_alpha   90.00
_cell.angle_beta   90.00
_cell.angle_gamma   90.00
#
_symmetry.space_group_name_H-M   'P 1'
#
loop_
_entity.id
_entity.type
_entity.pdbx_description
1 polymer ?
#
loop_
_entity_poly.entity_id
_entity_poly.type
_entity_poly.pdbx_seq_one_letter_code
_entity_poly.pdbx_strand_id
1 'polypeptide(L)'
;MKHARKAAARRSDDEQWSRDISTLRHAAQELVRRRSETRLRIAKSPFEQIAPLLDDTSAEIREKAVRDLYRMDPDRAATLVNDALRDGTPEERRRIGSALADSGLLYEAIDDLMAENHESCYGAFSLLFLVAKAGVVQPISNVIEKHPSLDLSLAVIRLLASSREPEVATTLQRLAANSSLAPELRSAAYEAIIQLTS
;
A
#
# COMPACT_ATOMS: atom_id res chain seq x y z
N MET A 1 -72.52 -0.93 39.91
CA MET A 1 -72.11 -0.86 38.49
C MET A 1 -71.06 0.25 38.18
N LYS A 2 -71.02 1.41 38.82
CA LYS A 2 -70.06 2.50 38.53
C LYS A 2 -68.62 2.15 38.85
N HIS A 3 -68.31 1.38 39.85
CA HIS A 3 -66.92 0.99 40.28
C HIS A 3 -66.25 0.04 39.27
N ALA A 4 -66.95 -0.90 38.68
CA ALA A 4 -66.41 -1.84 37.66
C ALA A 4 -65.98 -1.13 36.37
N ARG A 5 -66.74 -0.15 35.92
CA ARG A 5 -66.39 0.66 34.71
C ARG A 5 -65.14 1.54 34.94
N LYS A 6 -64.92 2.07 36.14
CA LYS A 6 -63.79 2.89 36.46
C LYS A 6 -62.51 2.04 36.59
N ALA A 7 -62.62 0.78 37.05
CA ALA A 7 -61.47 -0.15 37.10
C ALA A 7 -61.09 -0.68 35.71
N ALA A 8 -62.04 -0.89 34.79
CA ALA A 8 -61.76 -1.29 33.42
C ALA A 8 -61.05 -0.16 32.62
N ALA A 9 -61.49 1.11 32.80
CA ALA A 9 -60.83 2.24 32.14
C ALA A 9 -59.38 2.40 32.60
N ARG A 10 -59.07 2.28 33.92
CA ARG A 10 -57.69 2.36 34.44
C ARG A 10 -56.83 1.24 33.88
N ARG A 11 -57.29 0.01 33.76
CA ARG A 11 -56.53 -1.07 33.13
C ARG A 11 -56.21 -0.80 31.67
N SER A 12 -57.13 -0.27 30.91
CA SER A 12 -56.94 0.13 29.51
C SER A 12 -55.85 1.24 29.40
N ASP A 13 -55.86 2.21 30.29
CA ASP A 13 -54.88 3.30 30.31
C ASP A 13 -53.48 2.75 30.67
N ASP A 14 -53.37 1.83 31.65
CA ASP A 14 -52.13 1.22 32.06
C ASP A 14 -51.53 0.33 30.94
N GLU A 15 -52.36 -0.41 30.22
CA GLU A 15 -51.92 -1.20 29.07
C GLU A 15 -51.48 -0.34 27.88
N GLN A 16 -52.19 0.79 27.65
CA GLN A 16 -51.78 1.75 26.63
C GLN A 16 -50.44 2.41 26.97
N TRP A 17 -50.28 2.86 28.23
CA TRP A 17 -49.06 3.44 28.75
C TRP A 17 -47.86 2.47 28.64
N SER A 18 -48.03 1.18 28.96
CA SER A 18 -47.02 0.15 28.81
C SER A 18 -46.59 -0.06 27.36
N ARG A 19 -47.53 0.00 26.43
CA ARG A 19 -47.23 -0.10 24.97
C ARG A 19 -46.47 1.11 24.48
N ASP A 20 -46.85 2.31 24.92
CA ASP A 20 -46.20 3.55 24.53
C ASP A 20 -44.73 3.62 25.05
N ILE A 21 -44.49 3.19 26.31
CA ILE A 21 -43.15 3.08 26.86
C ILE A 21 -42.28 2.05 26.08
N SER A 22 -42.85 0.91 25.73
CA SER A 22 -42.15 -0.10 24.95
C SER A 22 -41.74 0.42 23.57
N THR A 23 -42.65 1.13 22.90
CA THR A 23 -42.37 1.77 21.62
C THR A 23 -41.28 2.85 21.69
N LEU A 24 -41.34 3.68 22.74
CA LEU A 24 -40.30 4.71 22.97
C LEU A 24 -38.93 4.10 23.27
N ARG A 25 -38.88 3.01 24.04
CA ARG A 25 -37.63 2.26 24.28
C ARG A 25 -37.06 1.72 23.00
N HIS A 26 -37.86 1.11 22.15
CA HIS A 26 -37.42 0.55 20.87
C HIS A 26 -36.89 1.65 19.95
N ALA A 27 -37.59 2.77 19.86
CA ALA A 27 -37.15 3.92 19.06
C ALA A 27 -35.83 4.51 19.58
N ALA A 28 -35.66 4.61 20.91
CA ALA A 28 -34.40 5.06 21.51
C ALA A 28 -33.23 4.10 21.22
N GLN A 29 -33.44 2.81 21.33
CA GLN A 29 -32.43 1.80 21.00
C GLN A 29 -32.03 1.85 19.53
N GLU A 30 -32.97 2.03 18.63
CA GLU A 30 -32.70 2.16 17.18
C GLU A 30 -31.93 3.44 16.86
N LEU A 31 -32.22 4.56 17.51
CA LEU A 31 -31.44 5.80 17.37
C LEU A 31 -29.99 5.65 17.87
N VAL A 32 -29.78 4.95 18.98
CA VAL A 32 -28.42 4.64 19.48
C VAL A 32 -27.68 3.75 18.50
N ARG A 33 -28.32 2.71 17.96
CA ARG A 33 -27.74 1.82 16.96
C ARG A 33 -27.33 2.58 15.70
N ARG A 34 -28.22 3.39 15.14
CA ARG A 34 -27.94 4.22 13.94
C ARG A 34 -26.82 5.24 14.18
N ARG A 35 -26.75 5.86 15.36
CA ARG A 35 -25.65 6.74 15.73
C ARG A 35 -24.31 5.99 15.81
N SER A 36 -24.30 4.78 16.34
CA SER A 36 -23.08 3.95 16.42
C SER A 36 -22.63 3.51 15.01
N GLU A 37 -23.55 3.07 14.17
CA GLU A 37 -23.27 2.71 12.77
C GLU A 37 -22.75 3.90 11.96
N THR A 38 -23.31 5.10 12.17
CA THR A 38 -22.85 6.32 11.50
C THR A 38 -21.46 6.73 11.99
N ARG A 39 -21.16 6.61 13.30
CA ARG A 39 -19.82 6.86 13.85
C ARG A 39 -18.77 5.89 13.30
N LEU A 40 -19.11 4.61 13.17
CA LEU A 40 -18.22 3.60 12.58
C LEU A 40 -17.98 3.86 11.07
N ARG A 41 -18.95 4.39 10.34
CA ARG A 41 -18.79 4.78 8.92
C ARG A 41 -17.96 6.05 8.72
N ILE A 42 -17.92 6.96 9.70
CA ILE A 42 -17.19 8.24 9.62
C ILE A 42 -15.74 8.08 10.13
N ALA A 43 -15.46 7.09 10.97
CA ALA A 43 -14.10 6.81 11.40
C ALA A 43 -13.30 6.24 10.21
N LYS A 44 -12.38 7.05 9.67
CA LYS A 44 -11.42 6.56 8.66
C LYS A 44 -10.71 5.32 9.22
N SER A 45 -10.54 4.31 8.38
CA SER A 45 -9.74 3.14 8.75
C SER A 45 -8.31 3.58 9.11
N PRO A 46 -7.56 2.81 9.91
CA PRO A 46 -6.16 3.14 10.21
C PRO A 46 -5.34 3.35 8.92
N PHE A 47 -5.58 2.57 7.88
CA PHE A 47 -4.97 2.74 6.57
C PHE A 47 -5.25 4.13 5.96
N GLU A 48 -6.51 4.58 5.99
CA GLU A 48 -6.93 5.89 5.46
C GLU A 48 -6.43 7.08 6.28
N GLN A 49 -6.06 6.85 7.53
CA GLN A 49 -5.43 7.86 8.39
C GLN A 49 -3.94 8.02 8.05
N ILE A 50 -3.25 6.94 7.68
CA ILE A 50 -1.81 6.93 7.38
C ILE A 50 -1.54 7.30 5.92
N ALA A 51 -2.42 6.92 4.98
CA ALA A 51 -2.23 7.15 3.56
C ALA A 51 -1.80 8.59 3.18
N PRO A 52 -2.38 9.67 3.75
CA PRO A 52 -1.96 11.04 3.46
C PRO A 52 -0.51 11.36 3.89
N LEU A 53 0.05 10.60 4.83
CA LEU A 53 1.43 10.81 5.32
C LEU A 53 2.51 10.37 4.33
N LEU A 54 2.13 9.74 3.22
CA LEU A 54 3.05 9.43 2.11
C LEU A 54 3.62 10.69 1.46
N ASP A 55 2.92 11.81 1.54
CA ASP A 55 3.36 13.11 1.01
C ASP A 55 3.79 14.10 2.11
N ASP A 56 4.05 13.62 3.32
CA ASP A 56 4.55 14.46 4.41
C ASP A 56 5.91 15.09 4.04
N THR A 57 6.19 16.26 4.57
CA THR A 57 7.45 16.98 4.34
C THR A 57 8.64 16.27 4.99
N SER A 58 8.42 15.57 6.11
CA SER A 58 9.44 14.78 6.80
C SER A 58 9.68 13.43 6.12
N ALA A 59 10.93 13.14 5.76
CA ALA A 59 11.34 11.84 5.23
C ALA A 59 11.01 10.70 6.20
N GLU A 60 11.31 10.88 7.48
CA GLU A 60 11.07 9.89 8.53
C GLU A 60 9.58 9.52 8.66
N ILE A 61 8.68 10.52 8.54
CA ILE A 61 7.24 10.29 8.57
C ILE A 61 6.80 9.50 7.33
N ARG A 62 7.31 9.86 6.13
CA ARG A 62 7.02 9.12 4.91
C ARG A 62 7.48 7.67 4.96
N GLU A 63 8.71 7.41 5.41
CA GLU A 63 9.27 6.06 5.57
C GLU A 63 8.42 5.21 6.50
N LYS A 64 8.03 5.79 7.65
CA LYS A 64 7.15 5.11 8.60
C LYS A 64 5.78 4.84 8.00
N ALA A 65 5.19 5.81 7.31
CA ALA A 65 3.89 5.67 6.65
C ALA A 65 3.90 4.53 5.62
N VAL A 66 4.91 4.48 4.75
CA VAL A 66 5.11 3.40 3.79
C VAL A 66 5.18 2.04 4.50
N ARG A 67 6.02 1.92 5.52
CA ARG A 67 6.20 0.67 6.26
C ARG A 67 4.90 0.21 6.93
N ASP A 68 4.19 1.12 7.58
CA ASP A 68 2.94 0.81 8.27
C ASP A 68 1.83 0.40 7.29
N LEU A 69 1.70 1.08 6.13
CA LEU A 69 0.74 0.74 5.09
C LEU A 69 1.00 -0.66 4.50
N TYR A 70 2.25 -0.99 4.16
CA TYR A 70 2.62 -2.30 3.63
C TYR A 70 2.43 -3.43 4.65
N ARG A 71 2.64 -3.17 5.94
CA ARG A 71 2.36 -4.13 7.02
C ARG A 71 0.88 -4.38 7.25
N MET A 72 0.03 -3.37 6.99
CA MET A 72 -1.42 -3.51 7.13
C MET A 72 -2.05 -4.25 5.97
N ASP A 73 -1.70 -3.88 4.74
CA ASP A 73 -2.28 -4.40 3.51
C ASP A 73 -1.32 -4.11 2.34
N PRO A 74 -0.44 -5.07 1.99
CA PRO A 74 0.58 -4.88 0.96
C PRO A 74 -0.01 -4.54 -0.42
N ASP A 75 -1.10 -5.19 -0.82
CA ASP A 75 -1.71 -5.00 -2.14
C ASP A 75 -2.35 -3.63 -2.26
N ARG A 76 -3.05 -3.20 -1.22
CA ARG A 76 -3.65 -1.88 -1.15
C ARG A 76 -2.58 -0.78 -1.08
N ALA A 77 -1.49 -1.00 -0.35
CA ALA A 77 -0.36 -0.09 -0.28
C ALA A 77 0.34 0.04 -1.64
N ALA A 78 0.59 -1.06 -2.33
CA ALA A 78 1.18 -1.06 -3.67
C ALA A 78 0.29 -0.31 -4.68
N THR A 79 -1.04 -0.50 -4.61
CA THR A 79 -2.00 0.22 -5.44
C THR A 79 -1.93 1.73 -5.17
N LEU A 80 -1.99 2.13 -3.90
CA LEU A 80 -1.91 3.54 -3.48
C LEU A 80 -0.62 4.21 -3.95
N VAL A 81 0.51 3.54 -3.76
CA VAL A 81 1.83 4.05 -4.20
C VAL A 81 1.87 4.13 -5.72
N ASN A 82 1.39 3.11 -6.46
CA ASN A 82 1.36 3.15 -7.92
C ASN A 82 0.52 4.31 -8.46
N ASP A 83 -0.63 4.59 -7.84
CA ASP A 83 -1.48 5.73 -8.21
C ASP A 83 -0.78 7.06 -7.92
N ALA A 84 -0.14 7.20 -6.77
CA ALA A 84 0.64 8.39 -6.42
C ALA A 84 1.84 8.61 -7.38
N LEU A 85 2.51 7.53 -7.81
CA LEU A 85 3.59 7.61 -8.80
C LEU A 85 3.09 7.95 -10.20
N ARG A 86 1.87 7.53 -10.57
CA ARG A 86 1.27 7.85 -11.87
C ARG A 86 0.85 9.31 -11.95
N ASP A 87 0.21 9.82 -10.90
CA ASP A 87 -0.46 11.12 -10.91
C ASP A 87 0.43 12.24 -10.33
N GLY A 88 1.50 11.89 -9.63
CA GLY A 88 2.41 12.81 -8.95
C GLY A 88 3.43 13.50 -9.87
N THR A 89 3.92 14.64 -9.41
CA THR A 89 5.06 15.35 -10.04
C THR A 89 6.34 14.52 -9.93
N PRO A 90 7.36 14.78 -10.76
CA PRO A 90 8.67 14.10 -10.65
C PRO A 90 9.29 14.18 -9.25
N GLU A 91 9.08 15.27 -8.53
CA GLU A 91 9.60 15.46 -7.17
C GLU A 91 8.83 14.62 -6.15
N GLU A 92 7.50 14.58 -6.22
CA GLU A 92 6.66 13.71 -5.38
C GLU A 92 6.99 12.24 -5.61
N ARG A 93 7.10 11.82 -6.87
CA ARG A 93 7.51 10.45 -7.23
C ARG A 93 8.85 10.07 -6.60
N ARG A 94 9.85 10.97 -6.69
CA ARG A 94 11.17 10.73 -6.10
C ARG A 94 11.12 10.65 -4.57
N ARG A 95 10.33 11.52 -3.91
CA ARG A 95 10.14 11.47 -2.45
C ARG A 95 9.52 10.15 -1.99
N ILE A 96 8.48 9.68 -2.69
CA ILE A 96 7.82 8.39 -2.41
C ILE A 96 8.79 7.23 -2.65
N GLY A 97 9.53 7.26 -3.76
CA GLY A 97 10.52 6.24 -4.09
C GLY A 97 11.66 6.14 -3.08
N SER A 98 12.17 7.29 -2.61
CA SER A 98 13.15 7.31 -1.52
C SER A 98 12.58 6.73 -0.23
N ALA A 99 11.35 7.10 0.14
CA ALA A 99 10.70 6.54 1.32
C ALA A 99 10.52 5.01 1.23
N LEU A 100 10.17 4.48 0.04
CA LEU A 100 10.13 3.04 -0.21
C LEU A 100 11.51 2.38 -0.04
N ALA A 101 12.55 2.97 -0.62
CA ALA A 101 13.92 2.43 -0.55
C ALA A 101 14.48 2.47 0.88
N ASP A 102 14.23 3.56 1.61
CA ASP A 102 14.81 3.82 2.94
C ASP A 102 13.96 3.19 4.08
N SER A 103 12.72 2.76 3.78
CA SER A 103 11.85 2.09 4.76
C SER A 103 12.34 0.74 5.28
N GLY A 104 13.31 0.13 4.59
CA GLY A 104 13.77 -1.24 4.85
C GLY A 104 12.99 -2.32 4.08
N LEU A 105 11.81 -2.02 3.56
CA LEU A 105 10.98 -2.96 2.80
C LEU A 105 11.69 -3.49 1.54
N LEU A 106 12.56 -2.68 0.93
CA LEU A 106 13.33 -3.09 -0.24
C LEU A 106 14.31 -4.24 0.10
N TYR A 107 14.96 -4.18 1.25
CA TYR A 107 15.87 -5.23 1.70
C TYR A 107 15.09 -6.49 2.09
N GLU A 108 13.97 -6.35 2.79
CA GLU A 108 13.07 -7.45 3.10
C GLU A 108 12.58 -8.13 1.81
N ALA A 109 12.19 -7.36 0.80
CA ALA A 109 11.76 -7.86 -0.51
C ALA A 109 12.87 -8.61 -1.25
N ILE A 110 14.12 -8.15 -1.16
CA ILE A 110 15.27 -8.83 -1.76
C ILE A 110 15.53 -10.15 -1.03
N ASP A 111 15.47 -10.18 0.29
CA ASP A 111 15.64 -11.39 1.08
C ASP A 111 14.52 -12.42 0.77
N ASP A 112 13.28 -11.97 0.58
CA ASP A 112 12.15 -12.80 0.17
C ASP A 112 12.34 -13.43 -1.21
N LEU A 113 12.92 -12.70 -2.17
CA LEU A 113 13.26 -13.25 -3.49
C LEU A 113 14.29 -14.38 -3.41
N MET A 114 15.10 -14.38 -2.34
CA MET A 114 16.11 -15.41 -2.09
C MET A 114 15.54 -16.66 -1.43
N ALA A 115 14.44 -16.53 -0.71
CA ALA A 115 13.86 -17.62 0.08
C ALA A 115 13.08 -18.66 -0.77
N GLU A 116 13.07 -18.53 -2.11
CA GLU A 116 12.35 -19.42 -3.07
C GLU A 116 10.84 -19.55 -2.77
N ASN A 117 10.26 -18.61 -2.00
CA ASN A 117 8.83 -18.60 -1.70
C ASN A 117 8.07 -17.84 -2.79
N HIS A 118 7.35 -18.55 -3.65
CA HIS A 118 6.64 -17.96 -4.79
C HIS A 118 5.60 -16.88 -4.42
N GLU A 119 4.96 -16.97 -3.26
CA GLU A 119 4.00 -15.93 -2.81
C GLU A 119 4.72 -14.62 -2.44
N SER A 120 5.86 -14.72 -1.76
CA SER A 120 6.69 -13.55 -1.41
C SER A 120 7.31 -12.89 -2.64
N CYS A 121 7.68 -13.69 -3.65
CA CYS A 121 8.33 -13.18 -4.86
C CYS A 121 7.48 -12.13 -5.61
N TYR A 122 6.16 -12.31 -5.71
CA TYR A 122 5.31 -11.35 -6.41
C TYR A 122 5.30 -9.98 -5.73
N GLY A 123 5.13 -9.95 -4.41
CA GLY A 123 5.16 -8.71 -3.61
C GLY A 123 6.52 -8.01 -3.70
N ALA A 124 7.61 -8.79 -3.64
CA ALA A 124 8.96 -8.29 -3.76
C ALA A 124 9.24 -7.65 -5.13
N PHE A 125 8.89 -8.32 -6.23
CA PHE A 125 9.02 -7.74 -7.57
C PHE A 125 8.14 -6.50 -7.76
N SER A 126 6.93 -6.49 -7.21
CA SER A 126 6.04 -5.32 -7.24
C SER A 126 6.69 -4.12 -6.55
N LEU A 127 7.27 -4.31 -5.37
CA LEU A 127 7.96 -3.25 -4.63
C LEU A 127 9.19 -2.73 -5.40
N LEU A 128 10.04 -3.61 -5.91
CA LEU A 128 11.20 -3.24 -6.74
C LEU A 128 10.77 -2.44 -7.97
N PHE A 129 9.69 -2.85 -8.62
CA PHE A 129 9.14 -2.13 -9.78
C PHE A 129 8.68 -0.71 -9.40
N LEU A 130 7.99 -0.54 -8.27
CA LEU A 130 7.53 0.77 -7.81
C LEU A 130 8.70 1.70 -7.46
N VAL A 131 9.76 1.18 -6.83
CA VAL A 131 10.99 1.93 -6.55
C VAL A 131 11.69 2.35 -7.84
N ALA A 132 11.79 1.46 -8.83
CA ALA A 132 12.33 1.77 -10.15
C ALA A 132 11.50 2.83 -10.88
N LYS A 133 10.16 2.69 -10.85
CA LYS A 133 9.20 3.64 -11.46
C LYS A 133 9.25 5.03 -10.82
N ALA A 134 9.68 5.12 -9.57
CA ALA A 134 9.92 6.37 -8.88
C ALA A 134 11.26 7.04 -9.26
N GLY A 135 12.07 6.41 -10.13
CA GLY A 135 13.39 6.89 -10.52
C GLY A 135 14.49 6.61 -9.48
N VAL A 136 14.22 5.80 -8.45
CA VAL A 136 15.18 5.45 -7.40
C VAL A 136 15.86 4.13 -7.76
N VAL A 137 16.81 4.17 -8.70
CA VAL A 137 17.41 2.96 -9.30
C VAL A 137 18.70 2.48 -8.61
N GLN A 138 19.36 3.33 -7.82
CA GLN A 138 20.64 3.01 -7.21
C GLN A 138 20.60 1.81 -6.24
N PRO A 139 19.65 1.70 -5.32
CA PRO A 139 19.54 0.52 -4.45
C PRO A 139 19.36 -0.77 -5.25
N ILE A 140 18.56 -0.71 -6.33
CA ILE A 140 18.28 -1.87 -7.18
C ILE A 140 19.54 -2.28 -7.97
N SER A 141 20.30 -1.32 -8.50
CA SER A 141 21.56 -1.64 -9.20
C SER A 141 22.59 -2.28 -8.28
N ASN A 142 22.63 -1.89 -7.00
CA ASN A 142 23.49 -2.51 -6.01
C ASN A 142 23.18 -4.01 -5.83
N VAL A 143 21.90 -4.42 -5.95
CA VAL A 143 21.53 -5.83 -5.93
C VAL A 143 22.15 -6.56 -7.12
N ILE A 144 22.01 -6.02 -8.33
CA ILE A 144 22.59 -6.62 -9.54
C ILE A 144 24.10 -6.79 -9.42
N GLU A 145 24.79 -5.80 -8.86
CA GLU A 145 26.24 -5.78 -8.76
C GLU A 145 26.82 -6.69 -7.66
N LYS A 146 26.06 -6.89 -6.58
CA LYS A 146 26.58 -7.55 -5.37
C LYS A 146 25.95 -8.93 -5.12
N HIS A 147 24.83 -9.22 -5.75
CA HIS A 147 24.08 -10.43 -5.47
C HIS A 147 24.72 -11.65 -6.15
N PRO A 148 24.88 -12.80 -5.45
CA PRO A 148 25.53 -14.00 -6.01
C PRO A 148 24.66 -14.74 -7.05
N SER A 149 23.31 -14.60 -7.01
CA SER A 149 22.42 -15.27 -7.96
C SER A 149 22.36 -14.52 -9.28
N LEU A 150 22.83 -15.20 -10.35
CA LEU A 150 22.76 -14.69 -11.71
C LEU A 150 21.28 -14.55 -12.18
N ASP A 151 20.44 -15.53 -11.86
CA ASP A 151 19.03 -15.55 -12.28
C ASP A 151 18.26 -14.38 -11.67
N LEU A 152 18.48 -14.09 -10.37
CA LEU A 152 17.87 -12.94 -9.73
C LEU A 152 18.34 -11.64 -10.39
N SER A 153 19.63 -11.48 -10.60
CA SER A 153 20.20 -10.27 -11.22
C SER A 153 19.63 -10.05 -12.63
N LEU A 154 19.46 -11.13 -13.41
CA LEU A 154 18.82 -11.09 -14.74
C LEU A 154 17.34 -10.69 -14.64
N ALA A 155 16.59 -11.23 -13.66
CA ALA A 155 15.19 -10.87 -13.44
C ALA A 155 15.05 -9.40 -13.05
N VAL A 156 15.95 -8.87 -12.20
CA VAL A 156 15.97 -7.46 -11.79
C VAL A 156 16.32 -6.53 -12.97
N ILE A 157 17.24 -6.91 -13.87
CA ILE A 157 17.53 -6.14 -15.09
C ILE A 157 16.28 -6.02 -15.96
N ARG A 158 15.54 -7.14 -16.18
CA ARG A 158 14.30 -7.13 -16.95
C ARG A 158 13.22 -6.28 -16.31
N LEU A 159 13.12 -6.31 -14.97
CA LEU A 159 12.20 -5.47 -14.22
C LEU A 159 12.55 -3.97 -14.40
N LEU A 160 13.82 -3.60 -14.30
CA LEU A 160 14.26 -2.21 -14.55
C LEU A 160 13.85 -1.76 -15.96
N ALA A 161 14.09 -2.58 -16.99
CA ALA A 161 13.68 -2.27 -18.35
C ALA A 161 12.18 -2.03 -18.49
N SER A 162 11.35 -2.79 -17.75
CA SER A 162 9.89 -2.66 -17.80
C SER A 162 9.35 -1.37 -17.17
N SER A 163 10.12 -0.71 -16.30
CA SER A 163 9.72 0.55 -15.67
C SER A 163 9.66 1.74 -16.63
N ARG A 164 10.45 1.69 -17.71
CA ARG A 164 10.58 2.74 -18.75
C ARG A 164 10.97 4.14 -18.24
N GLU A 165 11.57 4.22 -17.07
CA GLU A 165 12.03 5.49 -16.53
C GLU A 165 13.38 5.91 -17.13
N PRO A 166 13.60 7.20 -17.41
CA PRO A 166 14.85 7.70 -18.04
C PRO A 166 16.11 7.37 -17.23
N GLU A 167 16.03 7.44 -15.91
CA GLU A 167 17.14 7.12 -15.00
C GLU A 167 17.60 5.66 -15.11
N VAL A 168 16.70 4.75 -15.50
CA VAL A 168 17.00 3.34 -15.72
C VAL A 168 17.93 3.16 -16.91
N ALA A 169 17.74 3.89 -18.00
CA ALA A 169 18.59 3.79 -19.19
C ALA A 169 20.05 4.08 -18.86
N THR A 170 20.31 5.15 -18.10
CA THR A 170 21.65 5.51 -17.64
C THR A 170 22.27 4.43 -16.74
N THR A 171 21.46 3.86 -15.85
CA THR A 171 21.92 2.77 -14.95
C THR A 171 22.24 1.50 -15.76
N LEU A 172 21.41 1.11 -16.70
CA LEU A 172 21.68 -0.04 -17.56
C LEU A 172 22.91 0.16 -18.44
N GLN A 173 23.16 1.37 -18.96
CA GLN A 173 24.40 1.70 -19.67
C GLN A 173 25.64 1.50 -18.79
N ARG A 174 25.59 1.95 -17.54
CA ARG A 174 26.68 1.73 -16.59
C ARG A 174 26.91 0.26 -16.28
N LEU A 175 25.83 -0.53 -16.11
CA LEU A 175 25.92 -1.98 -15.88
C LEU A 175 26.49 -2.71 -17.10
N ALA A 176 26.06 -2.37 -18.30
CA ALA A 176 26.56 -2.95 -19.54
C ALA A 176 28.06 -2.69 -19.76
N ALA A 177 28.55 -1.52 -19.32
CA ALA A 177 29.95 -1.12 -19.42
C ALA A 177 30.82 -1.66 -18.27
N ASN A 178 30.24 -2.22 -17.21
CA ASN A 178 30.96 -2.69 -16.05
C ASN A 178 31.65 -4.03 -16.31
N SER A 179 32.96 -4.02 -16.57
CA SER A 179 33.75 -5.21 -16.86
C SER A 179 33.86 -6.21 -15.69
N SER A 180 33.54 -5.80 -14.46
CA SER A 180 33.53 -6.70 -13.29
C SER A 180 32.28 -7.58 -13.21
N LEU A 181 31.23 -7.26 -13.96
CA LEU A 181 30.01 -8.07 -14.02
C LEU A 181 30.17 -9.26 -14.97
N ALA A 182 29.40 -10.32 -14.68
CA ALA A 182 29.30 -11.48 -15.55
C ALA A 182 28.88 -11.07 -16.97
N PRO A 183 29.44 -11.71 -18.02
CA PRO A 183 29.09 -11.40 -19.42
C PRO A 183 27.59 -11.42 -19.69
N GLU A 184 26.85 -12.36 -19.08
CA GLU A 184 25.42 -12.55 -19.21
C GLU A 184 24.64 -11.32 -18.70
N LEU A 185 25.07 -10.74 -17.57
CA LEU A 185 24.44 -9.53 -17.00
C LEU A 185 24.69 -8.31 -17.89
N ARG A 186 25.90 -8.19 -18.44
CA ARG A 186 26.24 -7.08 -19.36
C ARG A 186 25.43 -7.17 -20.64
N SER A 187 25.29 -8.41 -21.20
CA SER A 187 24.48 -8.64 -22.39
C SER A 187 23.00 -8.32 -22.13
N ALA A 188 22.46 -8.78 -21.00
CA ALA A 188 21.06 -8.49 -20.63
C ALA A 188 20.83 -6.99 -20.43
N ALA A 189 21.77 -6.27 -19.80
CA ALA A 189 21.66 -4.83 -19.65
C ALA A 189 21.67 -4.11 -21.01
N TYR A 190 22.51 -4.55 -21.96
CA TYR A 190 22.56 -4.01 -23.30
C TYR A 190 21.26 -4.27 -24.09
N GLU A 191 20.72 -5.48 -24.03
CA GLU A 191 19.42 -5.83 -24.63
C GLU A 191 18.28 -4.98 -24.03
N ALA A 192 18.29 -4.77 -22.71
CA ALA A 192 17.32 -3.93 -22.02
C ALA A 192 17.37 -2.46 -22.50
N ILE A 193 18.56 -1.91 -22.79
CA ILE A 193 18.72 -0.57 -23.36
C ILE A 193 18.05 -0.48 -24.74
N ILE A 194 18.27 -1.50 -25.61
CA ILE A 194 17.66 -1.54 -26.94
C ILE A 194 16.13 -1.53 -26.82
N GLN A 195 15.56 -2.30 -25.89
CA GLN A 195 14.11 -2.33 -25.66
C GLN A 195 13.53 -1.01 -25.17
N LEU A 196 14.30 -0.23 -24.39
CA LEU A 196 13.86 1.08 -23.91
C LEU A 196 13.89 2.16 -25.01
N THR A 197 14.69 1.97 -26.07
CA THR A 197 14.88 2.93 -27.16
C THR A 197 14.06 2.62 -28.42
N SER A 198 13.38 1.47 -28.41
CA SER A 198 12.51 1.01 -29.52
C SER A 198 11.07 1.43 -29.33
#